data_f4c5e88c7e514792df5cfc1806c2813d
#
_entry.id   f4c5e88c7e514792df5cfc1806c2813d
#
_cell.length_a   1.000
_cell.length_b   1.000
_cell.length_c   1.000
_cell.angle_alpha   90.00
_cell.angle_beta   90.00
_cell.angle_gamma   90.00
#
_symmetry.space_group_name_H-M   'P 1'
#
loop_
_entity.id
_entity.type
_entity.pdbx_description
1 polymer ?
#
loop_
_entity_poly.entity_id
_entity_poly.type
_entity_poly.pdbx_seq_one_letter_code
_entity_poly.pdbx_strand_id
1 'polypeptide(L)'
;MEFWEIYDQYYVKVRGFILALVKDPWTADDLIQETFLRVQQNLGTLKDSSKLSSWIFRIAYNLCQDHFRQGKAGRRKESTSLEQTEGLEEALIQEGFIQEELEQREMGSCVQSQIELLPEPLRAVLVLFDIMECSYQEIADILGITVASVKVRLHRARKKLKPILEEKCAFERDERDVLVCTPIGHGPKE
;
A
#
# COMPACT_ATOMS: atom_id res chain seq x y z
N MET A 1 16.45 -5.73 -20.29
CA MET A 1 15.06 -5.31 -19.95
C MET A 1 14.99 -3.82 -20.16
N GLU A 2 14.13 -3.40 -21.05
CA GLU A 2 13.96 -1.99 -21.39
C GLU A 2 13.18 -1.28 -20.27
N PHE A 3 13.42 0.02 -20.11
CA PHE A 3 12.76 0.82 -19.05
C PHE A 3 11.23 0.73 -19.11
N TRP A 4 10.65 0.76 -20.31
CA TRP A 4 9.20 0.72 -20.49
C TRP A 4 8.58 -0.62 -20.08
N GLU A 5 9.26 -1.74 -20.28
CA GLU A 5 8.83 -3.06 -19.77
C GLU A 5 8.78 -3.07 -18.24
N ILE A 6 9.78 -2.45 -17.60
CA ILE A 6 9.83 -2.30 -16.13
C ILE A 6 8.70 -1.40 -15.65
N TYR A 7 8.47 -0.28 -16.33
CA TYR A 7 7.40 0.64 -15.99
C TYR A 7 6.04 -0.05 -16.02
N ASP A 8 5.69 -0.71 -17.14
CA ASP A 8 4.42 -1.40 -17.31
C ASP A 8 4.21 -2.52 -16.27
N GLN A 9 5.27 -3.26 -15.96
CA GLN A 9 5.22 -4.37 -15.00
C GLN A 9 5.05 -3.91 -13.55
N TYR A 10 5.65 -2.78 -13.18
CA TYR A 10 5.74 -2.36 -11.78
C TYR A 10 4.87 -1.16 -11.41
N TYR A 11 4.37 -0.39 -12.37
CA TYR A 11 3.63 0.85 -12.10
C TYR A 11 2.47 0.66 -11.13
N VAL A 12 1.58 -0.29 -11.40
CA VAL A 12 0.38 -0.54 -10.57
C VAL A 12 0.78 -0.94 -9.15
N LYS A 13 1.77 -1.81 -9.01
CA LYS A 13 2.25 -2.29 -7.70
C LYS A 13 2.91 -1.17 -6.90
N VAL A 14 3.79 -0.39 -7.54
CA VAL A 14 4.47 0.75 -6.90
C VAL A 14 3.47 1.83 -6.50
N ARG A 15 2.50 2.13 -7.37
CA ARG A 15 1.42 3.06 -7.07
C ARG A 15 0.62 2.62 -5.86
N GLY A 16 0.17 1.38 -5.83
CA GLY A 16 -0.57 0.82 -4.69
C GLY A 16 0.23 0.88 -3.39
N PHE A 17 1.52 0.57 -3.44
CA PHE A 17 2.40 0.64 -2.28
C PHE A 17 2.59 2.07 -1.77
N ILE A 18 2.93 3.02 -2.65
CA ILE A 18 3.12 4.42 -2.26
C ILE A 18 1.82 5.01 -1.71
N LEU A 19 0.69 4.81 -2.40
CA LEU A 19 -0.62 5.30 -1.96
C LEU A 19 -1.00 4.75 -0.59
N ALA A 20 -0.77 3.45 -0.34
CA ALA A 20 -0.99 2.84 0.97
C ALA A 20 -0.14 3.49 2.07
N LEU A 21 1.03 4.05 1.76
CA LEU A 21 1.89 4.72 2.74
C LEU A 21 1.52 6.18 2.97
N VAL A 22 1.37 6.98 1.90
CA VAL A 22 1.18 8.42 2.00
C VAL A 22 -0.27 8.84 2.17
N LYS A 23 -1.24 8.03 1.70
CA LYS A 23 -2.70 8.22 1.78
C LYS A 23 -3.26 9.41 1.00
N ASP A 24 -2.43 10.18 0.38
CA ASP A 24 -2.80 11.33 -0.44
C ASP A 24 -2.49 11.03 -1.90
N PRO A 25 -3.50 11.00 -2.80
CA PRO A 25 -3.31 10.66 -4.21
C PRO A 25 -2.33 11.59 -4.92
N TRP A 26 -2.39 12.90 -4.64
CA TRP A 26 -1.52 13.89 -5.30
C TRP A 26 -0.05 13.67 -4.93
N THR A 27 0.21 13.52 -3.64
CA THR A 27 1.56 13.16 -3.16
C THR A 27 2.02 11.82 -3.72
N ALA A 28 1.11 10.85 -3.81
CA ALA A 28 1.45 9.55 -4.38
C ALA A 28 1.87 9.65 -5.84
N ASP A 29 1.15 10.41 -6.66
CA ASP A 29 1.47 10.59 -8.08
C ASP A 29 2.84 11.27 -8.27
N ASP A 30 3.19 12.27 -7.46
CA ASP A 30 4.51 12.91 -7.47
C ASP A 30 5.62 11.91 -7.10
N LEU A 31 5.41 11.13 -6.05
CA LEU A 31 6.39 10.14 -5.58
C LEU A 31 6.55 8.97 -6.56
N ILE A 32 5.49 8.58 -7.29
CA ILE A 32 5.55 7.57 -8.34
C ILE A 32 6.41 8.08 -9.50
N GLN A 33 6.16 9.29 -9.98
CA GLN A 33 6.96 9.89 -11.05
C GLN A 33 8.43 9.95 -10.66
N GLU A 34 8.75 10.45 -9.47
CA GLU A 34 10.12 10.52 -8.96
C GLU A 34 10.74 9.13 -8.80
N THR A 35 9.96 8.13 -8.39
CA THR A 35 10.44 6.74 -8.28
C THR A 35 10.91 6.23 -9.64
N PHE A 36 10.08 6.36 -10.69
CA PHE A 36 10.42 5.86 -12.01
C PHE A 36 11.49 6.69 -12.71
N LEU A 37 11.59 7.99 -12.44
CA LEU A 37 12.74 8.80 -12.88
C LEU A 37 14.05 8.28 -12.29
N ARG A 38 14.07 7.95 -10.98
CA ARG A 38 15.25 7.36 -10.34
C ARG A 38 15.55 5.96 -10.84
N VAL A 39 14.53 5.15 -11.12
CA VAL A 39 14.70 3.84 -11.75
C VAL A 39 15.37 4.00 -13.11
N GLN A 40 14.89 4.88 -13.97
CA GLN A 40 15.45 5.12 -15.30
C GLN A 40 16.90 5.56 -15.22
N GLN A 41 17.21 6.54 -14.37
CA GLN A 41 18.56 7.11 -14.23
C GLN A 41 19.57 6.08 -13.69
N ASN A 42 19.14 5.16 -12.85
CA ASN A 42 20.03 4.24 -12.14
C ASN A 42 19.91 2.78 -12.59
N LEU A 43 19.12 2.50 -13.63
CA LEU A 43 18.89 1.12 -14.10
C LEU A 43 20.22 0.40 -14.45
N GLY A 44 21.16 1.11 -15.06
CA GLY A 44 22.49 0.59 -15.40
C GLY A 44 23.37 0.21 -14.19
N THR A 45 23.00 0.63 -12.97
CA THR A 45 23.73 0.28 -11.74
C THR A 45 23.27 -1.03 -11.14
N LEU A 46 22.12 -1.56 -11.57
CA LEU A 46 21.57 -2.81 -11.07
C LEU A 46 22.38 -4.00 -11.64
N LYS A 47 23.18 -4.63 -10.79
CA LYS A 47 24.03 -5.76 -11.18
C LYS A 47 23.30 -7.09 -11.24
N ASP A 48 22.22 -7.24 -10.48
CA ASP A 48 21.46 -8.48 -10.32
C ASP A 48 19.98 -8.21 -10.62
N SER A 49 19.54 -8.70 -11.78
CA SER A 49 18.16 -8.53 -12.25
C SER A 49 17.13 -9.23 -11.34
N SER A 50 17.53 -10.26 -10.59
CA SER A 50 16.63 -10.93 -9.63
C SER A 50 16.22 -10.02 -8.49
N LYS A 51 16.98 -8.95 -8.23
CA LYS A 51 16.70 -7.95 -7.19
C LYS A 51 15.95 -6.71 -7.71
N LEU A 52 15.52 -6.71 -8.97
CA LEU A 52 14.86 -5.56 -9.57
C LEU A 52 13.63 -5.12 -8.77
N SER A 53 12.79 -6.05 -8.38
CA SER A 53 11.58 -5.75 -7.59
C SER A 53 11.93 -5.06 -6.26
N SER A 54 12.76 -5.69 -5.44
CA SER A 54 13.13 -5.14 -4.13
C SER A 54 13.88 -3.81 -4.27
N TRP A 55 14.66 -3.63 -5.32
CA TRP A 55 15.38 -2.39 -5.60
C TRP A 55 14.42 -1.24 -5.95
N ILE A 56 13.40 -1.47 -6.79
CA ILE A 56 12.37 -0.47 -7.13
C ILE A 56 11.57 -0.07 -5.88
N PHE A 57 11.08 -1.06 -5.12
CA PHE A 57 10.34 -0.78 -3.89
C PHE A 57 11.19 -0.06 -2.83
N ARG A 58 12.49 -0.31 -2.78
CA ARG A 58 13.41 0.43 -1.90
C ARG A 58 13.52 1.89 -2.29
N ILE A 59 13.57 2.21 -3.59
CA ILE A 59 13.54 3.59 -4.08
C ILE A 59 12.24 4.27 -3.64
N ALA A 60 11.10 3.63 -3.91
CA ALA A 60 9.78 4.12 -3.54
C ALA A 60 9.65 4.35 -2.02
N TYR A 61 10.08 3.39 -1.21
CA TYR A 61 10.04 3.51 0.25
C TYR A 61 10.90 4.67 0.77
N ASN A 62 12.11 4.82 0.25
CA ASN A 62 13.00 5.92 0.65
C ASN A 62 12.38 7.29 0.33
N LEU A 63 11.75 7.44 -0.83
CA LEU A 63 11.03 8.65 -1.20
C LEU A 63 9.86 8.96 -0.24
N CYS A 64 9.07 7.95 0.12
CA CYS A 64 8.03 8.12 1.13
C CYS A 64 8.61 8.55 2.49
N GLN A 65 9.75 7.96 2.91
CA GLN A 65 10.41 8.33 4.16
C GLN A 65 10.93 9.77 4.13
N ASP A 66 11.48 10.21 3.00
CA ASP A 66 11.93 11.60 2.81
C ASP A 66 10.75 12.57 2.90
N HIS A 67 9.64 12.26 2.25
CA HIS A 67 8.40 13.04 2.34
C HIS A 67 7.92 13.17 3.79
N PHE A 68 7.85 12.07 4.55
CA PHE A 68 7.44 12.11 5.96
C PHE A 68 8.40 12.91 6.85
N ARG A 69 9.69 12.88 6.56
CA ARG A 69 10.69 13.69 7.29
C ARG A 69 10.50 15.18 7.04
N GLN A 70 10.27 15.56 5.79
CA GLN A 70 10.02 16.96 5.42
C GLN A 70 8.71 17.48 6.04
N GLY A 71 7.63 16.71 5.99
CA GLY A 71 6.36 17.06 6.61
C GLY A 71 6.45 17.25 8.13
N LYS A 72 7.29 16.46 8.82
CA LYS A 72 7.55 16.65 10.27
C LYS A 72 8.40 17.89 10.56
N ALA A 73 9.33 18.25 9.68
CA ALA A 73 10.14 19.46 9.83
C ALA A 73 9.30 20.73 9.57
N GLY A 74 8.39 20.70 8.59
CA GLY A 74 7.46 21.79 8.29
C GLY A 74 6.43 22.02 9.40
N ARG A 75 5.86 20.98 10.00
CA ARG A 75 4.87 21.08 11.08
C ARG A 75 5.41 21.67 12.38
N ARG A 76 6.70 21.82 12.57
CA ARG A 76 7.29 22.61 13.66
C ARG A 76 7.10 24.11 13.49
N LYS A 77 6.65 24.57 12.31
CA LYS A 77 6.44 25.99 12.02
C LYS A 77 4.99 26.41 11.81
N GLU A 78 4.05 25.49 11.59
CA GLU A 78 2.64 25.86 11.39
C GLU A 78 1.71 24.83 12.02
N SER A 79 1.03 25.24 13.08
CA SER A 79 -0.19 24.61 13.56
C SER A 79 -1.34 25.15 12.75
N THR A 80 -1.83 24.39 11.74
CA THR A 80 -3.14 24.68 11.14
C THR A 80 -3.75 23.41 10.57
N SER A 81 -4.92 23.12 11.10
CA SER A 81 -6.07 22.33 10.67
C SER A 81 -5.92 21.41 9.45
N LEU A 82 -6.13 20.11 9.69
CA LEU A 82 -6.46 19.11 8.70
C LEU A 82 -7.91 19.30 8.26
N GLU A 83 -8.14 19.80 7.08
CA GLU A 83 -9.38 19.59 6.35
C GLU A 83 -9.34 18.20 5.71
N GLN A 84 -10.34 17.41 6.06
CA GLN A 84 -10.67 16.15 5.39
C GLN A 84 -11.15 16.49 3.97
N THR A 85 -10.43 16.08 2.96
CA THR A 85 -10.94 16.02 1.59
C THR A 85 -11.55 14.64 1.35
N GLU A 86 -12.88 14.58 1.46
CA GLU A 86 -13.68 13.54 0.83
C GLU A 86 -13.65 13.76 -0.70
N GLY A 87 -13.45 12.67 -1.42
CA GLY A 87 -13.77 12.62 -2.85
C GLY A 87 -12.58 12.52 -3.78
N LEU A 88 -12.39 11.32 -4.30
CA LEU A 88 -12.17 11.00 -5.72
C LEU A 88 -12.05 9.49 -5.91
N GLU A 89 -13.17 8.84 -5.84
CA GLU A 89 -13.35 7.42 -6.22
C GLU A 89 -13.69 7.28 -7.72
N GLU A 90 -13.17 8.15 -8.58
CA GLU A 90 -13.64 8.21 -9.96
C GLU A 90 -12.54 8.29 -11.01
N ALA A 91 -11.68 7.28 -11.07
CA ALA A 91 -10.87 7.06 -12.27
C ALA A 91 -10.23 5.67 -12.31
N LEU A 92 -10.98 4.61 -12.48
CA LEU A 92 -10.55 3.36 -13.13
C LEU A 92 -11.77 2.43 -13.28
N ILE A 93 -12.80 2.91 -13.97
CA ILE A 93 -13.83 2.03 -14.51
C ILE A 93 -13.38 1.64 -15.91
N GLN A 94 -12.79 0.48 -16.04
CA GLN A 94 -12.75 -0.24 -17.29
C GLN A 94 -13.79 -1.34 -17.17
N GLU A 95 -14.87 -1.15 -17.93
CA GLU A 95 -16.04 -2.02 -17.97
C GLU A 95 -15.65 -3.45 -18.38
N GLY A 96 -16.16 -4.42 -17.64
CA GLY A 96 -16.36 -5.77 -18.14
C GLY A 96 -15.81 -6.93 -17.32
N PHE A 97 -16.24 -7.10 -16.04
CA PHE A 97 -16.37 -8.42 -15.36
C PHE A 97 -17.15 -8.22 -14.06
N ILE A 98 -18.42 -8.64 -14.02
CA ILE A 98 -19.46 -7.78 -13.43
C ILE A 98 -19.92 -8.09 -12.02
N GLN A 99 -19.64 -9.10 -11.32
CA GLN A 99 -20.23 -9.28 -9.97
C GLN A 99 -19.18 -9.70 -8.93
N GLU A 100 -18.36 -10.67 -9.26
CA GLU A 100 -17.32 -11.16 -8.34
C GLU A 100 -16.19 -10.14 -8.10
N GLU A 101 -15.87 -9.31 -9.11
CA GLU A 101 -14.86 -8.25 -8.96
C GLU A 101 -15.36 -7.07 -8.14
N LEU A 102 -16.66 -6.77 -8.14
CA LEU A 102 -17.25 -5.70 -7.34
C LEU A 102 -17.20 -6.06 -5.85
N GLU A 103 -17.63 -7.27 -5.48
CA GLU A 103 -17.58 -7.76 -4.10
C GLU A 103 -16.13 -7.84 -3.57
N GLN A 104 -15.19 -8.29 -4.41
CA GLN A 104 -13.77 -8.29 -4.07
C GLN A 104 -13.18 -6.88 -3.97
N ARG A 105 -13.64 -5.94 -4.80
CA ARG A 105 -13.22 -4.51 -4.74
C ARG A 105 -13.78 -3.81 -3.50
N GLU A 106 -15.04 -4.02 -3.16
CA GLU A 106 -15.65 -3.47 -1.95
C GLU A 106 -15.00 -4.02 -0.69
N MET A 107 -14.75 -5.32 -0.63
CA MET A 107 -13.99 -5.94 0.46
C MET A 107 -12.55 -5.42 0.50
N GLY A 108 -11.93 -5.27 -0.66
CA GLY A 108 -10.57 -4.71 -0.79
C GLY A 108 -10.49 -3.29 -0.25
N SER A 109 -11.43 -2.41 -0.61
CA SER A 109 -11.46 -1.01 -0.17
C SER A 109 -11.71 -0.90 1.35
N CYS A 110 -12.61 -1.73 1.89
CA CYS A 110 -12.86 -1.78 3.33
C CYS A 110 -11.62 -2.21 4.12
N VAL A 111 -10.96 -3.29 3.72
CA VAL A 111 -9.73 -3.76 4.38
C VAL A 111 -8.60 -2.74 4.23
N GLN A 112 -8.47 -2.13 3.05
CA GLN A 112 -7.46 -1.12 2.79
C GLN A 112 -7.63 0.11 3.69
N SER A 113 -8.85 0.60 3.89
CA SER A 113 -9.12 1.71 4.81
C SER A 113 -8.73 1.38 6.25
N GLN A 114 -8.88 0.11 6.68
CA GLN A 114 -8.44 -0.30 8.01
C GLN A 114 -6.91 -0.44 8.11
N ILE A 115 -6.24 -0.89 7.06
CA ILE A 115 -4.77 -0.93 6.97
C ILE A 115 -4.19 0.48 7.12
N GLU A 116 -4.85 1.49 6.59
CA GLU A 116 -4.44 2.89 6.73
C GLU A 116 -4.41 3.41 8.17
N LEU A 117 -5.17 2.81 9.08
CA LEU A 117 -5.15 3.16 10.51
C LEU A 117 -3.88 2.67 11.22
N LEU A 118 -3.13 1.76 10.62
CA LEU A 118 -1.88 1.28 11.20
C LEU A 118 -0.79 2.37 11.16
N PRO A 119 0.10 2.42 12.17
CA PRO A 119 1.32 3.19 12.09
C PRO A 119 2.13 2.82 10.85
N GLU A 120 2.73 3.81 10.18
CA GLU A 120 3.45 3.64 8.91
C GLU A 120 4.44 2.46 8.92
N PRO A 121 5.33 2.25 9.94
CA PRO A 121 6.28 1.15 9.93
C PRO A 121 5.64 -0.26 9.98
N LEU A 122 4.42 -0.36 10.52
CA LEU A 122 3.66 -1.62 10.55
C LEU A 122 2.89 -1.81 9.25
N ARG A 123 2.33 -0.73 8.70
CA ARG A 123 1.62 -0.72 7.44
C ARG A 123 2.55 -1.10 6.28
N ALA A 124 3.76 -0.52 6.22
CA ALA A 124 4.74 -0.84 5.19
C ALA A 124 5.06 -2.34 5.13
N VAL A 125 5.33 -2.96 6.28
CA VAL A 125 5.63 -4.40 6.35
C VAL A 125 4.42 -5.24 5.94
N LEU A 126 3.22 -4.87 6.37
CA LEU A 126 1.98 -5.59 6.05
C LEU A 126 1.70 -5.54 4.54
N VAL A 127 1.75 -4.35 3.94
CA VAL A 127 1.50 -4.17 2.50
C VAL A 127 2.52 -4.93 1.66
N LEU A 128 3.81 -4.86 2.00
CA LEU A 128 4.84 -5.60 1.28
C LEU A 128 4.68 -7.11 1.40
N PHE A 129 4.26 -7.63 2.56
CA PHE A 129 4.13 -9.06 2.77
C PHE A 129 2.81 -9.62 2.23
N ASP A 130 1.67 -9.04 2.65
CA ASP A 130 0.33 -9.62 2.40
C ASP A 130 -0.25 -9.17 1.05
N ILE A 131 0.17 -8.02 0.47
CA ILE A 131 -0.36 -7.51 -0.79
C ILE A 131 0.64 -7.64 -1.94
N MET A 132 1.92 -7.32 -1.68
CA MET A 132 2.96 -7.39 -2.72
C MET A 132 3.69 -8.73 -2.76
N GLU A 133 3.35 -9.65 -1.85
CA GLU A 133 3.88 -11.01 -1.78
C GLU A 133 5.41 -11.10 -1.65
N CYS A 134 6.04 -10.07 -1.04
CA CYS A 134 7.47 -10.04 -0.83
C CYS A 134 7.89 -11.01 0.28
N SER A 135 9.00 -11.69 0.09
CA SER A 135 9.63 -12.52 1.13
C SER A 135 10.16 -11.67 2.29
N TYR A 136 10.38 -12.28 3.44
CA TYR A 136 10.97 -11.59 4.61
C TYR A 136 12.32 -10.95 4.29
N GLN A 137 13.13 -11.59 3.44
CA GLN A 137 14.43 -11.06 3.05
C GLN A 137 14.28 -9.83 2.15
N GLU A 138 13.41 -9.87 1.15
CA GLU A 138 13.15 -8.73 0.30
C GLU A 138 12.62 -7.54 1.10
N ILE A 139 11.69 -7.77 2.03
CA ILE A 139 11.17 -6.72 2.91
C ILE A 139 12.28 -6.13 3.78
N ALA A 140 13.17 -6.97 4.31
CA ALA A 140 14.33 -6.52 5.09
C ALA A 140 15.24 -5.60 4.24
N ASP A 141 15.50 -6.00 2.99
CA ASP A 141 16.31 -5.23 2.03
C ASP A 141 15.61 -3.91 1.62
N ILE A 142 14.29 -3.94 1.35
CA ILE A 142 13.49 -2.76 1.01
C ILE A 142 13.50 -1.73 2.13
N LEU A 143 13.21 -2.18 3.35
CA LEU A 143 13.03 -1.28 4.50
C LEU A 143 14.34 -0.95 5.22
N GLY A 144 15.45 -1.61 4.88
CA GLY A 144 16.75 -1.43 5.55
C GLY A 144 16.75 -1.90 7.01
N ILE A 145 16.06 -3.01 7.32
CA ILE A 145 15.93 -3.57 8.66
C ILE A 145 16.29 -5.06 8.67
N THR A 146 16.44 -5.66 9.85
CA THR A 146 16.70 -7.10 9.95
C THR A 146 15.45 -7.93 9.70
N VAL A 147 15.61 -9.16 9.20
CA VAL A 147 14.52 -10.15 9.03
C VAL A 147 13.76 -10.38 10.35
N ALA A 148 14.46 -10.41 11.48
CA ALA A 148 13.84 -10.53 12.80
C ALA A 148 12.90 -9.34 13.07
N SER A 149 13.32 -8.11 12.71
CA SER A 149 12.50 -6.91 12.83
C SER A 149 11.27 -6.96 11.92
N VAL A 150 11.40 -7.50 10.69
CA VAL A 150 10.27 -7.72 9.77
C VAL A 150 9.21 -8.62 10.42
N LYS A 151 9.63 -9.79 10.93
CA LYS A 151 8.72 -10.75 11.59
C LYS A 151 7.98 -10.13 12.79
N VAL A 152 8.71 -9.38 13.63
CA VAL A 152 8.12 -8.70 14.79
C VAL A 152 7.13 -7.62 14.37
N ARG A 153 7.47 -6.80 13.36
CA ARG A 153 6.58 -5.76 12.85
C ARG A 153 5.33 -6.37 12.21
N LEU A 154 5.45 -7.41 11.43
CA LEU A 154 4.33 -8.10 10.80
C LEU A 154 3.38 -8.70 11.87
N HIS A 155 3.93 -9.36 12.88
CA HIS A 155 3.14 -9.86 14.00
C HIS A 155 2.36 -8.72 14.71
N ARG A 156 3.03 -7.60 15.00
CA ARG A 156 2.39 -6.43 15.62
C ARG A 156 1.34 -5.79 14.73
N ALA A 157 1.58 -5.71 13.43
CA ALA A 157 0.63 -5.19 12.45
C ALA A 157 -0.66 -6.00 12.45
N ARG A 158 -0.54 -7.33 12.30
CA ARG A 158 -1.69 -8.26 12.32
C ARG A 158 -2.43 -8.24 13.67
N LYS A 159 -1.69 -8.18 14.78
CA LYS A 159 -2.30 -8.07 16.12
C LYS A 159 -3.10 -6.78 16.30
N LYS A 160 -2.66 -5.66 15.68
CA LYS A 160 -3.41 -4.40 15.73
C LYS A 160 -4.58 -4.38 14.75
N LEU A 161 -4.42 -4.97 13.58
CA LEU A 161 -5.46 -4.97 12.55
C LEU A 161 -6.64 -5.89 12.91
N LYS A 162 -6.37 -7.04 13.52
CA LYS A 162 -7.39 -8.04 13.85
C LYS A 162 -8.60 -7.45 14.60
N PRO A 163 -8.45 -6.77 15.76
CA PRO A 163 -9.60 -6.21 16.47
C PRO A 163 -10.34 -5.13 15.67
N ILE A 164 -9.63 -4.36 14.84
CA ILE A 164 -10.25 -3.34 13.99
C ILE A 164 -11.15 -4.01 12.95
N LEU A 165 -10.68 -5.09 12.34
CA LEU A 165 -11.47 -5.86 11.38
C LEU A 165 -12.64 -6.58 12.05
N GLU A 166 -12.45 -7.17 13.22
CA GLU A 166 -13.51 -7.83 13.99
C GLU A 166 -14.61 -6.85 14.43
N GLU A 167 -14.29 -5.58 14.68
CA GLU A 167 -15.27 -4.54 15.01
C GLU A 167 -16.02 -4.02 13.79
N LYS A 168 -15.36 -3.95 12.64
CA LYS A 168 -15.86 -3.27 11.43
C LYS A 168 -16.48 -4.23 10.42
N CYS A 169 -16.12 -5.50 10.46
CA CYS A 169 -16.47 -6.48 9.44
C CYS A 169 -16.98 -7.78 10.07
N ALA A 170 -18.10 -8.29 9.56
CA ALA A 170 -18.50 -9.67 9.74
C ALA A 170 -17.82 -10.53 8.67
N PHE A 171 -17.13 -11.58 9.09
CA PHE A 171 -16.48 -12.54 8.18
C PHE A 171 -17.33 -13.80 8.12
N GLU A 172 -17.84 -14.11 6.94
CA GLU A 172 -18.64 -15.30 6.68
C GLU A 172 -18.06 -16.08 5.50
N ARG A 173 -18.40 -17.36 5.38
CA ARG A 173 -18.11 -18.13 4.18
C ARG A 173 -19.35 -18.19 3.31
N ASP A 174 -19.18 -17.84 2.04
CA ASP A 174 -20.28 -17.94 1.07
C ASP A 174 -20.54 -19.41 0.66
N GLU A 175 -21.54 -19.62 -0.18
CA GLU A 175 -21.91 -20.95 -0.69
C GLU A 175 -20.79 -21.66 -1.46
N ARG A 176 -19.76 -20.93 -1.87
CA ARG A 176 -18.55 -21.42 -2.59
C ARG A 176 -17.38 -21.71 -1.64
N ASP A 177 -17.60 -21.64 -0.31
CA ASP A 177 -16.57 -21.74 0.73
C ASP A 177 -15.49 -20.64 0.66
N VAL A 178 -15.80 -19.50 0.02
CA VAL A 178 -14.93 -18.33 -0.04
C VAL A 178 -15.22 -17.43 1.17
N LEU A 179 -14.16 -16.94 1.82
CA LEU A 179 -14.29 -16.00 2.92
C LEU A 179 -14.71 -14.64 2.37
N VAL A 180 -15.90 -14.18 2.72
CA VAL A 180 -16.43 -12.86 2.37
C VAL A 180 -16.52 -12.00 3.62
N CYS A 181 -16.35 -10.69 3.43
CA CYS A 181 -16.42 -9.69 4.49
C CYS A 181 -17.60 -8.76 4.20
N THR A 182 -18.53 -8.66 5.15
CA THR A 182 -19.62 -7.67 5.12
C THR A 182 -19.35 -6.59 6.15
N PRO A 183 -19.35 -5.29 5.78
CA PRO A 183 -19.21 -4.21 6.75
C PRO A 183 -20.34 -4.25 7.79
N ILE A 184 -19.98 -4.25 9.06
CA ILE A 184 -20.97 -4.14 10.15
C ILE A 184 -21.43 -2.68 10.21
N GLY A 185 -22.70 -2.42 9.90
CA GLY A 185 -23.30 -1.07 10.05
C GLY A 185 -23.71 -0.37 8.75
N HIS A 186 -23.55 -0.99 7.60
CA HIS A 186 -24.20 -0.55 6.37
C HIS A 186 -25.31 -1.53 6.01
N GLY A 187 -26.40 -1.48 6.79
CA GLY A 187 -27.68 -2.02 6.31
C GLY A 187 -28.10 -1.23 5.06
N PRO A 188 -28.85 -1.86 4.11
CA PRO A 188 -29.34 -1.16 2.95
C PRO A 188 -30.09 0.09 3.40
N LYS A 189 -29.73 1.25 2.88
CA LYS A 189 -30.55 2.44 3.02
C LYS A 189 -31.82 2.17 2.21
N GLU A 190 -32.95 1.96 2.93
CA GLU A 190 -34.27 1.98 2.36
C GLU A 190 -34.53 3.28 1.61
#